data_8af4370ad01e8210e04f4d66920727b0
#
_entry.id   8af4370ad01e8210e04f4d66920727b0
#
_cell.length_a   1.000
_cell.length_b   1.000
_cell.length_c   1.000
_cell.angle_alpha   90.00
_cell.angle_beta   90.00
_cell.angle_gamma   90.00
#
_symmetry.space_group_name_H-M   'P 1'
#
loop_
_entity.id
_entity.type
_entity.pdbx_description
1 polymer ?
#
loop_
_entity_poly.entity_id
_entity_poly.type
_entity_poly.pdbx_seq_one_letter_code
_entity_poly.pdbx_strand_id
1 'polypeptide(L)'
;MGMRGVVLAVALGAPGVVAADCAGVTIMACPVEGSGKILEVCAEPKGFTYSFGPAGAPELRLAAPYAKGPVIPWPGVGRAIWSAVRFPADGFAYEAWISVDRLTENAAPVGGVDVFAMPGDELVASIDCRPGPWFGDIMGPEDAMADAGYCWDWAMGLWREGGCP
;
A
#
# COMPACT_ATOMS: atom_id res chain seq x y z
N MET A 1 21.38 59.03 10.88
CA MET A 1 20.35 58.32 10.09
C MET A 1 20.86 56.92 9.85
N GLY A 2 20.41 55.94 10.61
CA GLY A 2 20.83 54.52 10.51
C GLY A 2 19.78 53.69 9.79
N MET A 3 20.14 53.16 8.62
CA MET A 3 19.29 52.24 7.88
C MET A 3 19.41 50.84 8.54
N ARG A 4 18.31 50.39 9.12
CA ARG A 4 18.17 49.01 9.61
C ARG A 4 17.76 48.12 8.46
N GLY A 5 18.70 47.26 7.98
CA GLY A 5 18.39 46.24 6.99
C GLY A 5 17.55 45.12 7.63
N VAL A 6 16.39 44.84 7.04
CA VAL A 6 15.56 43.69 7.38
C VAL A 6 16.10 42.49 6.60
N VAL A 7 16.63 41.50 7.30
CA VAL A 7 17.02 40.21 6.71
C VAL A 7 15.78 39.33 6.70
N LEU A 8 15.24 39.06 5.50
CA LEU A 8 14.17 38.07 5.31
C LEU A 8 14.82 36.67 5.32
N ALA A 9 14.55 35.91 6.35
CA ALA A 9 14.90 34.49 6.37
C ALA A 9 13.89 33.69 5.53
N VAL A 10 14.35 33.16 4.40
CA VAL A 10 13.59 32.17 3.60
C VAL A 10 13.71 30.82 4.29
N ALA A 11 12.65 30.34 4.92
CA ALA A 11 12.58 28.98 5.42
C ALA A 11 12.43 28.03 4.24
N LEU A 12 13.48 27.30 3.89
CA LEU A 12 13.43 26.13 3.00
C LEU A 12 12.66 25.04 3.72
N GLY A 13 11.37 24.85 3.36
CA GLY A 13 10.59 23.70 3.80
C GLY A 13 11.24 22.43 3.29
N ALA A 14 11.70 21.56 4.20
CA ALA A 14 12.11 20.21 3.87
C ALA A 14 10.90 19.46 3.26
N PRO A 15 11.10 18.58 2.24
CA PRO A 15 10.04 17.72 1.76
C PRO A 15 9.54 16.90 2.94
N GLY A 16 8.27 17.10 3.31
CA GLY A 16 7.65 16.38 4.39
C GLY A 16 7.67 14.89 4.07
N VAL A 17 8.35 14.11 4.90
CA VAL A 17 8.14 12.67 4.98
C VAL A 17 6.66 12.48 5.29
N VAL A 18 5.94 11.78 4.42
CA VAL A 18 4.56 11.35 4.70
C VAL A 18 4.65 10.49 5.96
N ALA A 19 4.20 11.03 7.09
CA ALA A 19 4.18 10.28 8.32
C ALA A 19 3.12 9.19 8.16
N ALA A 20 3.56 7.95 8.07
CA ALA A 20 2.71 6.78 8.12
C ALA A 20 2.05 6.71 9.50
N ASP A 21 0.74 6.51 9.52
CA ASP A 21 -0.06 6.37 10.77
C ASP A 21 -0.13 4.89 11.20
N CYS A 22 0.89 4.10 10.78
CA CYS A 22 1.04 2.68 11.07
C CYS A 22 1.45 2.46 12.52
N ALA A 23 0.68 1.65 13.27
CA ALA A 23 1.12 1.10 14.54
C ALA A 23 2.05 -0.11 14.37
N GLY A 24 1.98 -0.80 13.22
CA GLY A 24 2.81 -1.93 12.84
C GLY A 24 3.88 -1.56 11.81
N VAL A 25 4.04 -2.41 10.81
CA VAL A 25 5.01 -2.22 9.71
C VAL A 25 4.31 -1.59 8.51
N THR A 26 4.83 -0.48 8.01
CA THR A 26 4.33 0.12 6.78
C THR A 26 4.68 -0.78 5.60
N ILE A 27 3.67 -1.22 4.85
CA ILE A 27 3.83 -1.95 3.60
C ILE A 27 3.89 -0.97 2.42
N MET A 28 3.00 0.02 2.43
CA MET A 28 2.88 1.01 1.37
C MET A 28 2.38 2.33 1.94
N ALA A 29 2.98 3.44 1.55
CA ALA A 29 2.50 4.77 1.86
C ALA A 29 2.81 5.71 0.71
N CYS A 30 1.80 6.17 -0.02
CA CYS A 30 1.98 7.03 -1.17
C CYS A 30 1.00 8.20 -1.22
N PRO A 31 1.44 9.37 -1.71
CA PRO A 31 0.52 10.43 -2.11
C PRO A 31 -0.29 9.99 -3.32
N VAL A 32 -1.58 10.25 -3.31
CA VAL A 32 -2.48 9.94 -4.43
C VAL A 32 -2.39 11.02 -5.50
N GLU A 33 -2.35 10.60 -6.76
CA GLU A 33 -2.27 11.52 -7.89
C GLU A 33 -3.50 12.44 -7.94
N GLY A 34 -3.27 13.73 -8.26
CA GLY A 34 -4.33 14.73 -8.42
C GLY A 34 -5.11 15.07 -7.14
N SER A 35 -4.71 14.57 -5.98
CA SER A 35 -5.38 14.84 -4.71
C SER A 35 -4.37 15.15 -3.58
N GLY A 36 -4.84 15.71 -2.49
CA GLY A 36 -4.03 15.89 -1.26
C GLY A 36 -4.12 14.69 -0.30
N LYS A 37 -4.57 13.52 -0.80
CA LYS A 37 -4.80 12.32 0.01
C LYS A 37 -3.58 11.41 0.01
N ILE A 38 -3.51 10.59 1.03
CA ILE A 38 -2.52 9.53 1.22
C ILE A 38 -3.25 8.20 1.18
N LEU A 39 -2.68 7.23 0.48
CA LEU A 39 -3.01 5.83 0.55
C LEU A 39 -1.94 5.13 1.39
N GLU A 40 -2.35 4.37 2.38
CA GLU A 40 -1.45 3.65 3.28
C GLU A 40 -1.96 2.25 3.57
N VAL A 41 -1.05 1.27 3.55
CA VAL A 41 -1.27 -0.12 3.96
C VAL A 41 -0.22 -0.49 5.01
N CYS A 42 -0.69 -1.04 6.13
CA CYS A 42 0.15 -1.47 7.24
C CYS A 42 -0.08 -2.95 7.55
N ALA A 43 1.00 -3.66 7.89
CA ALA A 43 0.92 -4.97 8.53
C ALA A 43 0.86 -4.79 10.06
N GLU A 44 -0.23 -5.23 10.67
CA GLU A 44 -0.50 -5.18 12.08
C GLU A 44 -0.44 -6.59 12.69
N PRO A 45 -0.42 -6.79 14.01
CA PRO A 45 -0.30 -8.11 14.62
C PRO A 45 -1.37 -9.14 14.22
N LYS A 46 -2.52 -8.73 13.69
CA LYS A 46 -3.65 -9.62 13.36
C LYS A 46 -4.10 -9.58 11.90
N GLY A 47 -3.47 -8.78 11.07
CA GLY A 47 -3.85 -8.57 9.68
C GLY A 47 -3.32 -7.28 9.13
N PHE A 48 -3.84 -6.87 7.99
CA PHE A 48 -3.51 -5.61 7.37
C PHE A 48 -4.55 -4.54 7.69
N THR A 49 -4.10 -3.30 7.74
CA THR A 49 -4.97 -2.11 7.77
C THR A 49 -4.72 -1.27 6.53
N TYR A 50 -5.78 -0.66 6.04
CA TYR A 50 -5.79 0.26 4.91
C TYR A 50 -6.32 1.59 5.39
N SER A 51 -5.71 2.68 5.01
CA SER A 51 -6.23 4.01 5.20
C SER A 51 -6.11 4.86 3.94
N PHE A 52 -7.11 5.71 3.72
CA PHE A 52 -7.19 6.61 2.58
C PHE A 52 -7.81 7.94 2.99
N GLY A 53 -7.17 9.05 2.67
CA GLY A 53 -7.65 10.39 3.00
C GLY A 53 -6.52 11.39 3.25
N PRO A 54 -6.83 12.58 3.76
CA PRO A 54 -5.83 13.54 4.17
C PRO A 54 -4.91 12.99 5.28
N ALA A 55 -3.64 13.41 5.29
CA ALA A 55 -2.68 12.99 6.31
C ALA A 55 -3.22 13.25 7.73
N GLY A 56 -3.19 12.24 8.60
CA GLY A 56 -3.70 12.30 9.97
C GLY A 56 -5.23 12.37 10.11
N ALA A 57 -5.99 12.41 9.01
CA ALA A 57 -7.45 12.46 9.01
C ALA A 57 -8.06 11.59 7.89
N PRO A 58 -7.79 10.28 7.87
CA PRO A 58 -8.29 9.41 6.81
C PRO A 58 -9.81 9.36 6.78
N GLU A 59 -10.37 9.38 5.56
CA GLU A 59 -11.79 9.31 5.28
C GLU A 59 -12.29 7.87 5.25
N LEU A 60 -11.41 6.91 4.96
CA LEU A 60 -11.69 5.48 4.93
C LEU A 60 -10.60 4.72 5.68
N ARG A 61 -11.02 3.80 6.56
CA ARG A 61 -10.15 2.82 7.23
C ARG A 61 -10.77 1.44 7.09
N LEU A 62 -9.98 0.46 6.64
CA LEU A 62 -10.40 -0.93 6.49
C LEU A 62 -9.41 -1.84 7.19
N ALA A 63 -9.83 -3.08 7.48
CA ALA A 63 -8.98 -4.12 8.04
C ALA A 63 -9.21 -5.45 7.32
N ALA A 64 -8.13 -6.20 7.11
CA ALA A 64 -8.17 -7.52 6.52
C ALA A 64 -7.37 -8.51 7.37
N PRO A 65 -8.02 -9.37 8.18
CA PRO A 65 -7.32 -10.36 9.03
C PRO A 65 -6.52 -11.35 8.21
N TYR A 66 -5.33 -11.75 8.68
CA TYR A 66 -4.48 -12.79 8.05
C TYR A 66 -5.25 -14.09 7.78
N ALA A 67 -6.10 -14.51 8.73
CA ALA A 67 -6.93 -15.71 8.62
C ALA A 67 -7.91 -15.73 7.44
N LYS A 68 -8.10 -14.59 6.76
CA LYS A 68 -8.92 -14.47 5.55
C LYS A 68 -8.11 -14.56 4.26
N GLY A 69 -6.78 -14.70 4.37
CA GLY A 69 -5.89 -14.77 3.21
C GLY A 69 -5.97 -13.54 2.29
N PRO A 70 -5.80 -12.31 2.84
CA PRO A 70 -6.08 -11.10 2.06
C PRO A 70 -5.02 -10.78 1.00
N VAL A 71 -3.86 -11.43 1.04
CA VAL A 71 -2.74 -11.16 0.13
C VAL A 71 -2.91 -11.96 -1.16
N ILE A 72 -2.74 -11.28 -2.28
CA ILE A 72 -2.65 -11.85 -3.62
C ILE A 72 -1.16 -11.83 -4.01
N PRO A 73 -0.47 -12.98 -3.97
CA PRO A 73 0.97 -13.03 -4.22
C PRO A 73 1.28 -13.02 -5.73
N TRP A 74 2.47 -12.55 -6.07
CA TRP A 74 2.97 -12.64 -7.43
C TRP A 74 3.14 -14.10 -7.89
N PRO A 75 2.60 -14.47 -9.05
CA PRO A 75 2.65 -15.86 -9.53
C PRO A 75 4.02 -16.32 -10.05
N GLY A 76 5.07 -15.52 -9.88
CA GLY A 76 6.43 -15.87 -10.31
C GLY A 76 6.72 -15.64 -11.80
N VAL A 77 5.77 -15.14 -12.56
CA VAL A 77 5.87 -14.95 -14.03
C VAL A 77 5.49 -13.52 -14.44
N GLY A 78 5.89 -13.16 -15.66
CA GLY A 78 5.57 -11.86 -16.26
C GLY A 78 6.69 -10.83 -16.11
N ARG A 79 6.48 -9.64 -16.68
CA ARG A 79 7.42 -8.53 -16.72
C ARG A 79 7.55 -7.82 -15.38
N ALA A 80 6.44 -7.69 -14.66
CA ALA A 80 6.41 -7.03 -13.36
C ALA A 80 6.47 -8.05 -12.22
N ILE A 81 7.12 -7.66 -11.12
CA ILE A 81 6.91 -8.25 -9.79
C ILE A 81 5.87 -7.37 -9.13
N TRP A 82 4.87 -7.96 -8.49
CA TRP A 82 3.80 -7.21 -7.83
C TRP A 82 3.22 -7.97 -6.65
N SER A 83 2.54 -7.29 -5.79
CA SER A 83 1.77 -7.87 -4.70
C SER A 83 0.56 -6.98 -4.44
N ALA A 84 -0.51 -7.56 -3.90
CA ALA A 84 -1.70 -6.81 -3.53
C ALA A 84 -2.28 -7.31 -2.22
N VAL A 85 -2.97 -6.40 -1.51
CA VAL A 85 -3.75 -6.71 -0.31
C VAL A 85 -5.20 -6.29 -0.55
N ARG A 86 -6.14 -7.23 -0.36
CA ARG A 86 -7.54 -7.04 -0.63
C ARG A 86 -8.34 -6.81 0.65
N PHE A 87 -9.12 -5.73 0.66
CA PHE A 87 -9.93 -5.28 1.79
C PHE A 87 -11.41 -5.26 1.39
N PRO A 88 -12.20 -6.29 1.72
CA PRO A 88 -13.63 -6.29 1.44
C PRO A 88 -14.39 -5.36 2.41
N ALA A 89 -15.28 -4.53 1.89
CA ALA A 89 -16.14 -3.64 2.67
C ALA A 89 -17.39 -3.23 1.89
N ASP A 90 -18.57 -3.35 2.50
CA ASP A 90 -19.84 -2.77 2.04
C ASP A 90 -20.21 -3.03 0.57
N GLY A 91 -20.02 -4.28 0.11
CA GLY A 91 -20.32 -4.66 -1.27
C GLY A 91 -19.24 -4.29 -2.27
N PHE A 92 -18.08 -3.85 -1.80
CA PHE A 92 -16.88 -3.59 -2.59
C PHE A 92 -15.68 -4.37 -2.06
N ALA A 93 -14.63 -4.49 -2.89
CA ALA A 93 -13.31 -4.92 -2.49
C ALA A 93 -12.29 -3.85 -2.94
N TYR A 94 -11.48 -3.40 -2.02
CA TYR A 94 -10.38 -2.45 -2.26
C TYR A 94 -9.09 -3.26 -2.33
N GLU A 95 -8.46 -3.29 -3.48
CA GLU A 95 -7.22 -4.03 -3.74
C GLU A 95 -6.07 -3.04 -3.84
N ALA A 96 -5.35 -2.86 -2.75
CA ALA A 96 -4.15 -2.03 -2.73
C ALA A 96 -2.99 -2.83 -3.30
N TRP A 97 -2.36 -2.33 -4.36
CA TRP A 97 -1.32 -3.02 -5.10
C TRP A 97 -0.04 -2.19 -5.24
N ILE A 98 1.07 -2.89 -5.35
CA ILE A 98 2.39 -2.35 -5.63
C ILE A 98 3.08 -3.22 -6.67
N SER A 99 3.81 -2.61 -7.61
CA SER A 99 4.44 -3.29 -8.73
C SER A 99 5.75 -2.62 -9.12
N VAL A 100 6.70 -3.42 -9.65
CA VAL A 100 7.94 -2.93 -10.26
C VAL A 100 8.23 -3.69 -11.54
N ASP A 101 8.69 -2.98 -12.58
CA ASP A 101 9.19 -3.59 -13.82
C ASP A 101 10.58 -4.19 -13.56
N ARG A 102 10.66 -5.52 -13.46
CA ARG A 102 11.92 -6.25 -13.21
C ARG A 102 12.89 -6.27 -14.38
N LEU A 103 12.47 -5.85 -15.57
CA LEU A 103 13.29 -5.82 -16.77
C LEU A 103 13.91 -4.44 -17.05
N THR A 104 13.49 -3.42 -16.31
CA THR A 104 14.03 -2.07 -16.39
C THR A 104 14.96 -1.85 -15.20
N GLU A 105 16.22 -1.53 -15.50
CA GLU A 105 17.21 -1.23 -14.45
C GLU A 105 16.78 0.00 -13.65
N ASN A 106 16.80 -0.11 -12.32
CA ASN A 106 16.39 0.94 -11.38
C ASN A 106 14.95 1.45 -11.61
N ALA A 107 14.04 0.60 -12.09
CA ALA A 107 12.64 0.96 -12.21
C ALA A 107 12.07 1.41 -10.86
N ALA A 108 11.44 2.58 -10.84
CA ALA A 108 10.70 3.02 -9.67
C ALA A 108 9.43 2.14 -9.50
N PRO A 109 9.05 1.81 -8.26
CA PRO A 109 7.78 1.14 -8.02
C PRO A 109 6.61 2.06 -8.40
N VAL A 110 5.54 1.42 -8.86
CA VAL A 110 4.22 2.02 -9.08
C VAL A 110 3.21 1.31 -8.18
N GLY A 111 2.10 1.96 -7.87
CA GLY A 111 1.10 1.38 -7.00
C GLY A 111 -0.18 2.19 -6.96
N GLY A 112 -1.17 1.66 -6.26
CA GLY A 112 -2.48 2.28 -6.18
C GLY A 112 -3.48 1.42 -5.45
N VAL A 113 -4.75 1.72 -5.64
CA VAL A 113 -5.88 0.88 -5.22
C VAL A 113 -6.90 0.77 -6.33
N ASP A 114 -7.27 -0.48 -6.63
CA ASP A 114 -8.37 -0.83 -7.50
C ASP A 114 -9.59 -1.18 -6.65
N VAL A 115 -10.75 -0.67 -7.03
CA VAL A 115 -12.02 -0.90 -6.33
C VAL A 115 -12.92 -1.74 -7.22
N PHE A 116 -13.35 -2.88 -6.70
CA PHE A 116 -14.21 -3.83 -7.40
C PHE A 116 -15.59 -3.89 -6.74
N ALA A 117 -16.65 -3.90 -7.53
CA ALA A 117 -17.99 -4.19 -7.04
C ALA A 117 -18.16 -5.70 -6.80
N MET A 118 -18.78 -6.05 -5.65
CA MET A 118 -19.01 -7.43 -5.24
C MET A 118 -20.50 -7.80 -5.29
N PRO A 119 -20.88 -9.04 -5.61
CA PRO A 119 -20.06 -10.11 -6.17
C PRO A 119 -19.77 -9.87 -7.66
N GLY A 120 -18.78 -10.48 -8.22
CA GLY A 120 -18.52 -10.43 -9.66
C GLY A 120 -17.21 -9.74 -10.03
N ASP A 121 -16.56 -9.08 -9.09
CA ASP A 121 -15.25 -8.44 -9.28
C ASP A 121 -15.22 -7.48 -10.49
N GLU A 122 -16.27 -6.67 -10.66
CA GLU A 122 -16.28 -5.60 -11.67
C GLU A 122 -15.45 -4.41 -11.18
N LEU A 123 -14.40 -4.04 -11.93
CA LEU A 123 -13.59 -2.85 -11.64
C LEU A 123 -14.44 -1.59 -11.82
N VAL A 124 -14.64 -0.84 -10.75
CA VAL A 124 -15.45 0.39 -10.75
C VAL A 124 -14.64 1.65 -10.54
N ALA A 125 -13.44 1.54 -9.97
CA ALA A 125 -12.51 2.66 -9.84
C ALA A 125 -11.06 2.18 -9.74
N SER A 126 -10.12 3.00 -10.22
CA SER A 126 -8.69 2.83 -10.03
C SER A 126 -8.09 4.17 -9.60
N ILE A 127 -7.27 4.15 -8.57
CA ILE A 127 -6.66 5.34 -7.96
C ILE A 127 -5.17 5.09 -7.84
N ASP A 128 -4.36 5.86 -8.56
CA ASP A 128 -2.93 5.67 -8.64
C ASP A 128 -2.17 6.50 -7.60
N CYS A 129 -1.07 5.96 -7.12
CA CYS A 129 -0.04 6.68 -6.42
C CYS A 129 0.60 7.70 -7.37
N ARG A 130 0.85 8.90 -6.89
CA ARG A 130 1.59 9.91 -7.66
C ARG A 130 2.99 9.39 -8.00
N PRO A 131 3.45 9.53 -9.26
CA PRO A 131 4.83 9.19 -9.61
C PRO A 131 5.84 9.95 -8.73
N GLY A 132 6.90 9.25 -8.31
CA GLY A 132 7.97 9.83 -7.51
C GLY A 132 8.34 8.98 -6.31
N PRO A 133 9.18 9.48 -5.42
CA PRO A 133 9.62 8.72 -4.26
C PRO A 133 8.48 8.60 -3.24
N TRP A 134 8.11 7.38 -2.91
CA TRP A 134 7.21 7.00 -1.82
C TRP A 134 7.63 5.63 -1.28
N PHE A 135 7.13 5.25 -0.11
CA PHE A 135 7.47 3.98 0.51
C PHE A 135 6.59 2.86 -0.05
N GLY A 136 7.21 1.75 -0.43
CA GLY A 136 6.52 0.54 -0.83
C GLY A 136 7.44 -0.68 -0.77
N ASP A 137 6.97 -1.71 -0.10
CA ASP A 137 7.64 -3.01 0.03
C ASP A 137 6.80 -4.07 -0.71
N ILE A 138 7.31 -4.51 -1.88
CA ILE A 138 6.57 -5.43 -2.75
C ILE A 138 6.43 -6.81 -2.11
N MET A 139 7.42 -7.27 -1.35
CA MET A 139 7.38 -8.57 -0.67
C MET A 139 6.75 -8.49 0.72
N GLY A 140 6.64 -7.29 1.27
CA GLY A 140 6.13 -7.06 2.62
C GLY A 140 4.78 -7.70 2.94
N PRO A 141 3.79 -7.73 2.03
CA PRO A 141 2.54 -8.45 2.28
C PRO A 141 2.73 -9.95 2.48
N GLU A 142 3.56 -10.59 1.65
CA GLU A 142 3.83 -12.04 1.74
C GLU A 142 4.66 -12.36 2.97
N ASP A 143 5.67 -11.54 3.28
CA ASP A 143 6.50 -11.67 4.48
C ASP A 143 5.65 -11.54 5.75
N ALA A 144 4.73 -10.58 5.82
CA ALA A 144 3.81 -10.43 6.95
C ALA A 144 2.87 -11.62 7.13
N MET A 145 2.41 -12.24 6.04
CA MET A 145 1.64 -13.50 6.10
C MET A 145 2.50 -14.64 6.65
N ALA A 146 3.75 -14.76 6.17
CA ALA A 146 4.69 -15.80 6.63
C ALA A 146 5.05 -15.63 8.11
N ASP A 147 5.33 -14.42 8.56
CA ASP A 147 5.62 -14.10 9.97
C ASP A 147 4.42 -14.38 10.88
N ALA A 148 3.21 -14.26 10.37
CA ALA A 148 1.98 -14.63 11.06
C ALA A 148 1.68 -16.14 11.04
N GLY A 149 2.55 -16.97 10.44
CA GLY A 149 2.42 -18.43 10.38
C GLY A 149 1.58 -18.94 9.22
N TYR A 150 1.34 -18.15 8.19
CA TYR A 150 0.65 -18.56 6.96
C TYR A 150 1.65 -18.81 5.85
N CYS A 151 1.32 -19.77 4.96
CA CYS A 151 2.04 -19.92 3.72
C CYS A 151 1.08 -20.10 2.53
N TRP A 152 1.53 -19.68 1.36
CA TRP A 152 0.75 -19.81 0.14
C TRP A 152 0.86 -21.20 -0.46
N ASP A 153 -0.27 -21.89 -0.60
CA ASP A 153 -0.35 -23.18 -1.27
C ASP A 153 -0.63 -22.95 -2.78
N TRP A 154 0.41 -23.09 -3.58
CA TRP A 154 0.34 -22.88 -5.03
C TRP A 154 -0.59 -23.84 -5.75
N ALA A 155 -0.77 -25.07 -5.23
CA ALA A 155 -1.64 -26.06 -5.83
C ALA A 155 -3.11 -25.74 -5.60
N MET A 156 -3.43 -25.16 -4.46
CA MET A 156 -4.79 -24.80 -4.05
C MET A 156 -5.13 -23.33 -4.30
N GLY A 157 -4.13 -22.47 -4.50
CA GLY A 157 -4.33 -21.04 -4.69
C GLY A 157 -4.88 -20.34 -3.45
N LEU A 158 -4.42 -20.72 -2.26
CA LEU A 158 -4.89 -20.13 -1.00
C LEU A 158 -3.81 -20.11 0.09
N TRP A 159 -3.98 -19.21 1.06
CA TRP A 159 -3.16 -19.16 2.27
C TRP A 159 -3.58 -20.22 3.28
N ARG A 160 -2.61 -20.92 3.87
CA ARG A 160 -2.80 -21.98 4.88
C ARG A 160 -2.07 -21.61 6.15
N GLU A 161 -2.74 -21.75 7.29
CA GLU A 161 -2.12 -21.65 8.61
C GLU A 161 -1.33 -22.91 8.93
N GLY A 162 -0.18 -22.77 9.62
CA GLY A 162 0.63 -23.89 10.10
C GLY A 162 1.66 -24.41 9.11
N GLY A 163 1.94 -23.68 8.04
CA GLY A 163 2.99 -23.96 7.09
C GLY A 163 2.53 -24.74 5.84
N CYS A 164 3.34 -24.67 4.78
CA CYS A 164 3.15 -25.43 3.55
C CYS A 164 3.72 -26.83 3.70
N PRO A 165 3.15 -27.82 3.01
CA PRO A 165 3.70 -29.17 2.93
C PRO A 165 5.03 -29.20 2.17
#